data_c81a3292bd4ce63106a5b5ba397bafbd
#
_entry.id   c81a3292bd4ce63106a5b5ba397bafbd
#
_cell.length_a   1.000
_cell.length_b   1.000
_cell.length_c   1.000
_cell.angle_alpha   90.00
_cell.angle_beta   90.00
_cell.angle_gamma   90.00
#
_symmetry.space_group_name_H-M   'P 1'
#
loop_
_entity.id
_entity.type
_entity.pdbx_description
1 polymer ?
#
loop_
_entity_poly.entity_id
_entity_poly.type
_entity_poly.pdbx_seq_one_letter_code
_entity_poly.pdbx_strand_id
1 'polypeptide(L)'
;MYLLLCFVLTFVGFAAATISAEGPAKPVIEWEMPDCYMTIGGDGITLFTNVSVPDGGTMKYQWYVTDIENMAMIRAIDYAEGDSYQVPEELGVKWYCYAAWNVVGGLESETIYSRLIRVEFYEDGSAHTHSFGEWMLTTEPTCTEEGIKTRECDCGVTERAEVPAAGHNWEAGTITREPTPEADGEKTY
;
A
#
# COMPACT_ATOMS: atom_id res chain seq x y z
N MET A 1 69.07 -26.71 5.43
CA MET A 1 67.73 -26.77 6.00
C MET A 1 66.99 -25.49 5.50
N TYR A 2 66.30 -25.60 4.35
CA TYR A 2 65.63 -24.49 3.69
C TYR A 2 64.14 -24.43 4.17
N LEU A 3 63.75 -23.32 4.79
CA LEU A 3 62.42 -23.10 5.25
C LEU A 3 61.60 -22.54 4.06
N LEU A 4 60.66 -23.34 3.55
CA LEU A 4 59.73 -22.93 2.48
C LEU A 4 58.58 -22.17 3.12
N LEU A 5 58.52 -20.82 2.89
CA LEU A 5 57.43 -19.97 3.35
C LEU A 5 56.32 -20.02 2.32
N CYS A 6 55.23 -20.73 2.64
CA CYS A 6 54.03 -20.80 1.81
C CYS A 6 53.21 -19.51 2.01
N PHE A 7 53.21 -18.61 1.03
CA PHE A 7 52.28 -17.47 0.97
C PHE A 7 50.91 -17.96 0.51
N VAL A 8 49.94 -17.98 1.43
CA VAL A 8 48.54 -18.18 1.08
C VAL A 8 48.01 -16.84 0.60
N LEU A 9 47.84 -16.67 -0.73
CA LEU A 9 47.09 -15.56 -1.33
C LEU A 9 45.59 -15.83 -1.12
N THR A 10 44.98 -15.14 -0.16
CA THR A 10 43.55 -15.09 -0.05
C THR A 10 43.01 -14.17 -1.18
N PHE A 11 42.47 -14.80 -2.21
CA PHE A 11 41.67 -14.10 -3.20
C PHE A 11 40.37 -13.62 -2.53
N VAL A 12 40.29 -12.34 -2.23
CA VAL A 12 39.00 -11.66 -1.97
C VAL A 12 38.32 -11.56 -3.33
N GLY A 13 37.39 -12.46 -3.60
CA GLY A 13 36.59 -12.42 -4.80
C GLY A 13 35.69 -11.22 -4.73
N PHE A 14 36.00 -10.16 -5.47
CA PHE A 14 35.04 -9.18 -5.87
C PHE A 14 34.03 -9.88 -6.78
N ALA A 15 32.76 -10.00 -6.34
CA ALA A 15 31.69 -10.39 -7.24
C ALA A 15 31.57 -9.27 -8.27
N ALA A 16 32.10 -9.48 -9.45
CA ALA A 16 31.87 -8.58 -10.57
C ALA A 16 30.40 -8.71 -10.98
N ALA A 17 29.67 -7.59 -11.00
CA ALA A 17 28.34 -7.56 -11.58
C ALA A 17 28.39 -8.09 -13.01
N THR A 18 27.66 -9.14 -13.31
CA THR A 18 27.65 -9.74 -14.65
C THR A 18 26.71 -8.96 -15.54
N ILE A 19 27.24 -8.28 -16.55
CA ILE A 19 26.45 -7.73 -17.63
C ILE A 19 26.01 -8.89 -18.52
N SER A 20 24.70 -9.07 -18.69
CA SER A 20 24.17 -10.03 -19.67
C SER A 20 24.50 -9.54 -21.09
N ALA A 21 24.43 -10.43 -22.10
CA ALA A 21 24.61 -10.05 -23.50
C ALA A 21 23.54 -9.07 -23.99
N GLU A 22 22.47 -8.86 -23.22
CA GLU A 22 21.34 -7.97 -23.49
C GLU A 22 21.45 -6.59 -22.80
N GLY A 23 22.56 -6.33 -22.05
CA GLY A 23 22.77 -5.11 -21.28
C GLY A 23 22.29 -5.23 -19.83
N PRO A 24 22.23 -4.09 -19.06
CA PRO A 24 21.76 -4.10 -17.67
C PRO A 24 20.29 -4.52 -17.57
N ALA A 25 19.96 -5.27 -16.52
CA ALA A 25 18.60 -5.72 -16.29
C ALA A 25 17.68 -4.52 -16.03
N LYS A 26 16.49 -4.55 -16.63
CA LYS A 26 15.43 -3.60 -16.42
C LYS A 26 14.91 -3.68 -14.98
N PRO A 27 14.70 -2.55 -14.28
CA PRO A 27 14.14 -2.56 -12.94
C PRO A 27 12.72 -3.11 -12.90
N VAL A 28 12.33 -3.63 -11.72
CA VAL A 28 10.97 -4.12 -11.44
C VAL A 28 10.40 -3.31 -10.27
N ILE A 29 9.20 -2.77 -10.43
CA ILE A 29 8.46 -2.14 -9.34
C ILE A 29 7.83 -3.26 -8.51
N GLU A 30 8.27 -3.40 -7.25
CA GLU A 30 7.77 -4.43 -6.33
C GLU A 30 6.43 -4.03 -5.71
N TRP A 31 6.22 -2.74 -5.53
CA TRP A 31 5.01 -2.19 -4.95
C TRP A 31 4.80 -0.75 -5.39
N GLU A 32 3.56 -0.39 -5.68
CA GLU A 32 3.15 0.97 -6.05
C GLU A 32 2.63 1.73 -4.82
N MET A 33 3.14 2.93 -4.61
CA MET A 33 2.71 3.79 -3.51
C MET A 33 1.24 4.22 -3.69
N PRO A 34 0.41 4.18 -2.63
CA PRO A 34 -0.97 4.68 -2.68
C PRO A 34 -1.02 6.21 -2.82
N ASP A 35 -2.20 6.72 -3.11
CA ASP A 35 -2.46 8.15 -3.07
C ASP A 35 -2.34 8.69 -1.64
N CYS A 36 -1.91 9.95 -1.50
CA CYS A 36 -1.59 10.56 -0.21
C CYS A 36 -2.44 11.80 0.03
N TYR A 37 -2.87 11.99 1.28
CA TYR A 37 -3.74 13.09 1.71
C TYR A 37 -3.26 13.64 3.05
N MET A 38 -3.11 14.95 3.19
CA MET A 38 -2.65 15.57 4.44
C MET A 38 -3.15 17.01 4.59
N THR A 39 -3.39 17.42 5.83
CA THR A 39 -3.60 18.83 6.17
C THR A 39 -2.30 19.61 6.07
N ILE A 40 -2.38 20.86 5.64
CA ILE A 40 -1.25 21.80 5.70
C ILE A 40 -0.81 21.97 7.15
N GLY A 41 0.52 21.94 7.38
CA GLY A 41 1.12 22.02 8.71
C GLY A 41 1.16 20.69 9.48
N GLY A 42 0.87 19.57 8.81
CA GLY A 42 1.06 18.23 9.34
C GLY A 42 2.54 17.76 9.30
N ASP A 43 2.76 16.45 9.40
CA ASP A 43 4.11 15.87 9.39
C ASP A 43 4.80 15.88 8.01
N GLY A 44 4.10 16.33 6.97
CA GLY A 44 4.56 16.33 5.58
C GLY A 44 4.40 14.97 4.90
N ILE A 45 4.51 14.96 3.57
CA ILE A 45 4.41 13.74 2.77
C ILE A 45 5.78 13.46 2.12
N THR A 46 6.31 12.26 2.38
CA THR A 46 7.48 11.73 1.68
C THR A 46 7.07 10.57 0.79
N LEU A 47 7.30 10.68 -0.51
CA LEU A 47 7.09 9.61 -1.48
C LEU A 47 8.35 8.74 -1.54
N PHE A 48 8.16 7.42 -1.73
CA PHE A 48 9.23 6.43 -1.78
C PHE A 48 9.12 5.59 -3.05
N THR A 49 10.27 5.15 -3.55
CA THR A 49 10.33 4.12 -4.58
C THR A 49 10.43 2.73 -3.93
N ASN A 50 9.89 1.71 -4.58
CA ASN A 50 10.12 0.32 -4.19
C ASN A 50 10.45 -0.50 -5.44
N VAL A 51 11.72 -0.45 -5.82
CA VAL A 51 12.23 -1.00 -7.08
C VAL A 51 13.41 -1.89 -6.81
N SER A 52 13.45 -3.04 -7.47
CA SER A 52 14.56 -3.98 -7.43
C SER A 52 15.19 -4.20 -8.80
N VAL A 53 16.42 -4.69 -8.80
CA VAL A 53 17.12 -5.19 -9.99
C VAL A 53 17.79 -6.52 -9.69
N PRO A 54 17.67 -7.51 -10.59
CA PRO A 54 18.21 -8.85 -10.34
C PRO A 54 19.73 -8.95 -10.53
N ASP A 55 20.37 -8.01 -11.22
CA ASP A 55 21.80 -8.05 -11.58
C ASP A 55 22.72 -7.29 -10.62
N GLY A 56 22.14 -6.68 -9.55
CA GLY A 56 22.90 -5.95 -8.52
C GLY A 56 23.55 -4.66 -9.02
N GLY A 57 23.03 -4.06 -10.08
CA GLY A 57 23.48 -2.75 -10.59
C GLY A 57 23.13 -1.59 -9.65
N THR A 58 23.46 -0.39 -10.08
CA THR A 58 23.16 0.84 -9.33
C THR A 58 21.89 1.47 -9.85
N MET A 59 20.88 1.59 -8.98
CA MET A 59 19.63 2.25 -9.30
C MET A 59 19.80 3.75 -9.41
N LYS A 60 19.16 4.33 -10.42
CA LYS A 60 19.01 5.77 -10.65
C LYS A 60 17.54 6.11 -10.72
N TYR A 61 17.19 7.31 -10.26
CA TYR A 61 15.83 7.79 -10.17
C TYR A 61 15.71 9.21 -10.68
N GLN A 62 14.50 9.59 -11.07
CA GLN A 62 14.08 10.97 -11.33
C GLN A 62 12.61 11.09 -10.97
N TRP A 63 12.26 12.04 -10.10
CA TRP A 63 10.89 12.36 -9.78
C TRP A 63 10.30 13.38 -10.74
N TYR A 64 9.01 13.24 -10.97
CA TYR A 64 8.21 14.09 -11.86
C TYR A 64 6.94 14.54 -11.15
N VAL A 65 6.40 15.68 -11.60
CA VAL A 65 5.15 16.25 -11.11
C VAL A 65 4.29 16.74 -12.29
N THR A 66 2.97 16.72 -12.09
CA THR A 66 2.00 17.32 -12.99
C THR A 66 0.79 17.84 -12.19
N ASP A 67 0.12 18.87 -12.71
CA ASP A 67 -1.07 19.46 -12.11
C ASP A 67 -2.36 18.76 -12.57
N ILE A 68 -2.27 17.80 -13.47
CA ILE A 68 -3.40 17.01 -14.00
C ILE A 68 -3.02 15.54 -14.08
N GLU A 69 -3.99 14.65 -13.98
CA GLU A 69 -3.79 13.19 -14.07
C GLU A 69 -3.50 12.76 -15.52
N ASN A 70 -2.29 13.10 -15.99
CA ASN A 70 -1.86 12.79 -17.35
C ASN A 70 -0.34 12.60 -17.44
N MET A 71 0.10 11.36 -17.71
CA MET A 71 1.52 11.01 -17.88
C MET A 71 2.22 11.77 -19.02
N ALA A 72 1.51 12.25 -20.03
CA ALA A 72 2.10 13.02 -21.11
C ALA A 72 2.44 14.48 -20.71
N MET A 73 1.98 14.92 -19.54
CA MET A 73 2.14 16.29 -19.03
C MET A 73 3.08 16.37 -17.83
N ILE A 74 3.77 15.28 -17.50
CA ILE A 74 4.74 15.26 -16.39
C ILE A 74 5.94 16.14 -16.74
N ARG A 75 6.49 16.81 -15.73
CA ARG A 75 7.75 17.57 -15.80
C ARG A 75 8.71 17.09 -14.73
N ALA A 76 9.97 16.97 -15.07
CA ALA A 76 11.00 16.60 -14.10
C ALA A 76 11.08 17.63 -12.98
N ILE A 77 11.33 17.16 -11.77
CA ILE A 77 11.59 17.98 -10.59
C ILE A 77 13.11 18.11 -10.48
N ASP A 78 13.62 19.34 -10.50
CA ASP A 78 15.04 19.60 -10.42
C ASP A 78 15.65 18.99 -9.14
N TYR A 79 16.78 18.29 -9.29
CA TYR A 79 17.53 17.65 -8.20
C TYR A 79 16.78 16.55 -7.40
N ALA A 80 15.65 16.08 -7.90
CA ALA A 80 14.88 15.01 -7.27
C ALA A 80 15.26 13.62 -7.85
N GLU A 81 16.50 13.20 -7.59
CA GLU A 81 17.12 11.97 -8.14
C GLU A 81 17.31 10.86 -7.08
N GLY A 82 16.71 11.01 -5.90
CA GLY A 82 16.74 10.01 -4.81
C GLY A 82 15.68 8.94 -4.94
N ASP A 83 15.82 7.89 -4.12
CA ASP A 83 14.81 6.84 -3.92
C ASP A 83 13.57 7.31 -3.16
N SER A 84 13.61 8.54 -2.69
CA SER A 84 12.52 9.22 -2.00
C SER A 84 12.44 10.68 -2.38
N TYR A 85 11.25 11.28 -2.21
CA TYR A 85 11.01 12.69 -2.51
C TYR A 85 10.09 13.30 -1.44
N GLN A 86 10.57 14.36 -0.77
CA GLN A 86 9.76 15.17 0.14
C GLN A 86 8.89 16.12 -0.67
N VAL A 87 7.58 15.93 -0.61
CA VAL A 87 6.62 16.78 -1.32
C VAL A 87 6.50 18.13 -0.64
N PRO A 88 6.62 19.26 -1.37
CA PRO A 88 6.32 20.58 -0.82
C PRO A 88 4.85 20.68 -0.40
N GLU A 89 4.60 21.26 0.78
CA GLU A 89 3.25 21.53 1.25
C GLU A 89 2.63 22.69 0.45
N GLU A 90 1.71 22.35 -0.43
CA GLU A 90 0.97 23.30 -1.25
C GLU A 90 -0.49 22.87 -1.37
N LEU A 91 -1.43 23.76 -1.00
CA LEU A 91 -2.87 23.47 -1.06
C LEU A 91 -3.30 22.99 -2.44
N GLY A 92 -4.14 21.98 -2.46
CA GLY A 92 -4.71 21.41 -3.67
C GLY A 92 -4.10 20.06 -4.04
N VAL A 93 -4.33 19.64 -5.28
CA VAL A 93 -3.98 18.33 -5.80
C VAL A 93 -2.85 18.42 -6.81
N LYS A 94 -1.85 17.56 -6.64
CA LYS A 94 -0.80 17.31 -7.64
C LYS A 94 -0.59 15.81 -7.80
N TRP A 95 -0.10 15.42 -8.97
CA TRP A 95 0.26 14.03 -9.25
C TRP A 95 1.76 13.92 -9.42
N TYR A 96 2.34 12.89 -8.81
CA TYR A 96 3.75 12.59 -8.83
C TYR A 96 3.98 11.20 -9.42
N CYS A 97 5.12 11.03 -10.08
CA CYS A 97 5.61 9.71 -10.44
C CYS A 97 7.14 9.73 -10.44
N TYR A 98 7.76 8.58 -10.51
CA TYR A 98 9.20 8.47 -10.71
C TYR A 98 9.52 7.65 -11.94
N ALA A 99 10.66 7.98 -12.54
CA ALA A 99 11.37 7.11 -13.46
C ALA A 99 12.49 6.39 -12.70
N ALA A 100 12.78 5.15 -13.07
CA ALA A 100 13.89 4.39 -12.52
C ALA A 100 14.60 3.60 -13.63
N TRP A 101 15.93 3.54 -13.55
CA TRP A 101 16.76 2.76 -14.45
C TRP A 101 17.99 2.23 -13.70
N ASN A 102 18.54 1.15 -14.22
CA ASN A 102 19.68 0.46 -13.67
C ASN A 102 20.97 0.79 -14.43
N VAL A 103 22.08 0.92 -13.73
CA VAL A 103 23.39 1.19 -14.32
C VAL A 103 24.38 0.11 -13.90
N VAL A 104 24.97 -0.58 -14.90
CA VAL A 104 26.01 -1.59 -14.71
C VAL A 104 27.17 -1.29 -15.65
N GLY A 105 28.37 -1.09 -15.09
CA GLY A 105 29.58 -0.85 -15.88
C GLY A 105 29.50 0.42 -16.78
N GLY A 106 28.66 1.38 -16.42
CA GLY A 106 28.45 2.62 -17.19
C GLY A 106 27.41 2.49 -18.32
N LEU A 107 26.77 1.33 -18.47
CA LEU A 107 25.64 1.13 -19.38
C LEU A 107 24.33 1.28 -18.60
N GLU A 108 23.32 1.84 -19.25
CA GLU A 108 21.99 2.04 -18.69
C GLU A 108 20.98 1.03 -19.23
N SER A 109 20.05 0.59 -18.38
CA SER A 109 18.92 -0.24 -18.78
C SER A 109 17.82 0.60 -19.46
N GLU A 110 16.76 -0.07 -19.89
CA GLU A 110 15.49 0.62 -20.16
C GLU A 110 14.97 1.29 -18.89
N THR A 111 14.38 2.48 -19.06
CA THR A 111 13.71 3.23 -17.98
C THR A 111 12.30 2.71 -17.76
N ILE A 112 11.92 2.55 -16.51
CA ILE A 112 10.54 2.30 -16.10
C ILE A 112 9.93 3.54 -15.45
N TYR A 113 8.61 3.63 -15.44
CA TYR A 113 7.87 4.70 -14.77
C TYR A 113 6.85 4.07 -13.80
N SER A 114 6.70 4.68 -12.61
CA SER A 114 5.59 4.36 -11.72
C SER A 114 4.26 4.88 -12.28
N ARG A 115 3.15 4.46 -11.67
CA ARG A 115 1.88 5.15 -11.87
C ARG A 115 1.96 6.61 -11.38
N LEU A 116 0.97 7.40 -11.72
CA LEU A 116 0.74 8.69 -11.08
C LEU A 116 0.20 8.47 -9.66
N ILE A 117 0.87 9.08 -8.67
CA ILE A 117 0.48 9.10 -7.26
C ILE A 117 -0.20 10.45 -7.03
N ARG A 118 -1.47 10.43 -6.64
CA ARG A 118 -2.21 11.62 -6.27
C ARG A 118 -1.78 12.08 -4.88
N VAL A 119 -1.39 13.34 -4.75
CA VAL A 119 -1.08 13.98 -3.48
C VAL A 119 -1.98 15.20 -3.31
N GLU A 120 -2.67 15.29 -2.19
CA GLU A 120 -3.54 16.40 -1.85
C GLU A 120 -3.22 16.98 -0.49
N PHE A 121 -2.95 18.28 -0.45
CA PHE A 121 -2.91 19.06 0.79
C PHE A 121 -4.17 19.90 0.91
N TYR A 122 -4.79 19.90 2.08
CA TYR A 122 -6.00 20.65 2.38
C TYR A 122 -5.86 21.46 3.69
N GLU A 123 -6.66 22.50 3.86
CA GLU A 123 -6.70 23.27 5.12
C GLU A 123 -7.39 22.47 6.23
N ASP A 124 -6.95 22.65 7.47
CA ASP A 124 -7.63 22.06 8.63
C ASP A 124 -9.11 22.48 8.67
N GLY A 125 -10.01 21.51 8.71
CA GLY A 125 -11.45 21.72 8.61
C GLY A 125 -12.05 21.74 7.19
N SER A 126 -11.23 21.71 6.14
CA SER A 126 -11.68 21.53 4.75
C SER A 126 -11.45 20.09 4.25
N ALA A 127 -11.70 19.11 5.12
CA ALA A 127 -11.52 17.70 4.77
C ALA A 127 -12.15 17.39 3.40
N HIS A 128 -11.42 16.71 2.55
CA HIS A 128 -12.03 16.15 1.34
C HIS A 128 -13.24 15.30 1.74
N THR A 129 -14.29 15.39 0.96
CA THR A 129 -15.48 14.55 1.19
C THR A 129 -15.08 13.09 0.96
N HIS A 130 -15.10 12.30 2.03
CA HIS A 130 -14.80 10.88 1.91
C HIS A 130 -15.82 10.19 1.00
N SER A 131 -15.34 9.60 -0.08
CA SER A 131 -16.11 8.71 -0.94
C SER A 131 -15.83 7.28 -0.51
N PHE A 132 -16.66 6.75 0.38
CA PHE A 132 -16.51 5.39 0.85
C PHE A 132 -17.03 4.38 -0.17
N GLY A 133 -16.30 3.29 -0.33
CA GLY A 133 -16.75 2.12 -1.07
C GLY A 133 -17.93 1.39 -0.43
N GLU A 134 -18.23 0.19 -0.94
CA GLU A 134 -19.27 -0.66 -0.41
C GLU A 134 -18.94 -1.18 1.00
N TRP A 135 -20.00 -1.41 1.81
CA TRP A 135 -19.84 -2.02 3.11
C TRP A 135 -19.43 -3.49 2.99
N MET A 136 -18.36 -3.86 3.66
CA MET A 136 -17.90 -5.24 3.78
C MET A 136 -18.14 -5.76 5.20
N LEU A 137 -18.79 -6.91 5.33
CA LEU A 137 -19.00 -7.56 6.62
C LEU A 137 -17.68 -8.17 7.10
N THR A 138 -17.13 -7.64 8.19
CA THR A 138 -15.86 -8.08 8.78
C THR A 138 -16.03 -9.02 9.95
N THR A 139 -17.21 -8.98 10.60
CA THR A 139 -17.61 -9.94 11.65
C THR A 139 -19.07 -10.25 11.46
N GLU A 140 -19.38 -11.54 11.25
CA GLU A 140 -20.74 -12.05 11.13
C GLU A 140 -21.48 -11.86 12.45
N PRO A 141 -22.74 -11.35 12.46
CA PRO A 141 -23.57 -11.33 13.66
C PRO A 141 -23.99 -12.77 14.03
N THR A 142 -24.04 -13.05 15.32
CA THR A 142 -24.64 -14.28 15.85
C THR A 142 -26.10 -14.04 16.25
N CYS A 143 -26.75 -15.05 16.80
CA CYS A 143 -28.11 -14.89 17.33
C CYS A 143 -28.20 -13.86 18.46
N THR A 144 -27.10 -13.66 19.21
CA THR A 144 -27.07 -12.86 20.45
C THR A 144 -26.02 -11.75 20.40
N GLU A 145 -25.06 -11.83 19.50
CA GLU A 145 -23.98 -10.86 19.39
C GLU A 145 -24.07 -10.10 18.07
N GLU A 146 -23.76 -8.83 18.14
CA GLU A 146 -23.71 -7.95 16.98
C GLU A 146 -22.50 -8.25 16.10
N GLY A 147 -22.68 -8.12 14.79
CA GLY A 147 -21.61 -8.16 13.79
C GLY A 147 -21.00 -6.80 13.56
N ILE A 148 -19.99 -6.75 12.70
CA ILE A 148 -19.28 -5.54 12.31
C ILE A 148 -19.16 -5.51 10.81
N LYS A 149 -19.47 -4.37 10.21
CA LYS A 149 -19.16 -4.05 8.82
C LYS A 149 -18.25 -2.84 8.75
N THR A 150 -17.36 -2.84 7.78
CA THR A 150 -16.45 -1.74 7.49
C THR A 150 -16.56 -1.32 6.04
N ARG A 151 -16.21 -0.08 5.77
CA ARG A 151 -15.98 0.44 4.43
C ARG A 151 -14.79 1.36 4.45
N GLU A 152 -14.10 1.46 3.33
CA GLU A 152 -12.87 2.22 3.19
C GLU A 152 -13.04 3.30 2.12
N CYS A 153 -12.45 4.46 2.37
CA CYS A 153 -12.28 5.51 1.39
C CYS A 153 -10.95 5.32 0.67
N ASP A 154 -10.85 5.76 -0.57
CA ASP A 154 -9.59 5.71 -1.36
C ASP A 154 -8.41 6.40 -0.65
N CYS A 155 -8.68 7.26 0.33
CA CYS A 155 -7.65 7.88 1.18
C CYS A 155 -7.15 6.99 2.34
N GLY A 156 -7.64 5.75 2.47
CA GLY A 156 -7.29 4.82 3.55
C GLY A 156 -8.07 5.02 4.86
N VAL A 157 -8.97 6.02 4.94
CA VAL A 157 -9.86 6.18 6.10
C VAL A 157 -10.92 5.09 6.09
N THR A 158 -11.02 4.36 7.20
CA THR A 158 -11.99 3.28 7.38
C THR A 158 -13.14 3.75 8.27
N GLU A 159 -14.38 3.52 7.83
CA GLU A 159 -15.58 3.68 8.63
C GLU A 159 -16.08 2.31 9.10
N ARG A 160 -16.53 2.23 10.35
CA ARG A 160 -17.03 1.02 10.99
C ARG A 160 -18.47 1.22 11.44
N ALA A 161 -19.31 0.20 11.23
CA ALA A 161 -20.68 0.19 11.74
C ALA A 161 -21.04 -1.20 12.32
N GLU A 162 -21.92 -1.21 13.28
CA GLU A 162 -22.47 -2.43 13.88
C GLU A 162 -23.57 -3.00 12.99
N VAL A 163 -23.66 -4.33 12.97
CA VAL A 163 -24.73 -5.09 12.34
C VAL A 163 -25.53 -5.76 13.47
N PRO A 164 -26.80 -5.48 13.61
CA PRO A 164 -27.59 -6.05 14.72
C PRO A 164 -27.50 -7.58 14.77
N ALA A 165 -27.53 -8.14 15.97
CA ALA A 165 -27.63 -9.58 16.17
C ALA A 165 -28.84 -10.15 15.39
N ALA A 166 -28.66 -11.33 14.82
CA ALA A 166 -29.68 -11.98 13.99
C ALA A 166 -30.94 -12.36 14.77
N GLY A 167 -30.83 -12.41 16.10
CA GLY A 167 -31.91 -12.87 16.97
C GLY A 167 -32.18 -14.37 16.82
N HIS A 168 -33.18 -14.83 17.54
CA HIS A 168 -33.66 -16.19 17.41
C HIS A 168 -35.00 -16.22 16.67
N ASN A 169 -35.10 -17.01 15.64
CA ASN A 169 -36.35 -17.30 14.97
C ASN A 169 -36.90 -18.63 15.59
N TRP A 170 -37.64 -18.45 16.66
CA TRP A 170 -38.26 -19.62 17.32
C TRP A 170 -39.42 -20.12 16.46
N GLU A 171 -39.38 -21.39 16.12
CA GLU A 171 -40.55 -22.05 15.53
C GLU A 171 -41.70 -22.07 16.54
N ALA A 172 -42.93 -22.22 16.03
CA ALA A 172 -44.09 -22.41 16.89
C ALA A 172 -43.90 -23.67 17.70
N GLY A 173 -43.47 -23.55 18.98
CA GLY A 173 -43.09 -24.68 19.81
C GLY A 173 -44.24 -25.69 19.96
N THR A 174 -43.89 -26.94 20.27
CA THR A 174 -44.82 -28.03 20.51
C THR A 174 -45.20 -28.08 21.98
N ILE A 175 -46.53 -28.15 22.30
CA ILE A 175 -47.01 -28.36 23.64
C ILE A 175 -46.64 -29.81 24.03
N THR A 176 -45.76 -29.94 25.00
CA THR A 176 -45.30 -31.25 25.51
C THR A 176 -46.12 -31.73 26.73
N ARG A 177 -46.79 -30.79 27.39
CA ARG A 177 -47.75 -31.09 28.48
C ARG A 177 -48.85 -30.01 28.45
N GLU A 178 -50.09 -30.46 28.36
CA GLU A 178 -51.25 -29.58 28.46
C GLU A 178 -51.42 -29.03 29.90
N PRO A 179 -51.84 -27.75 30.04
CA PRO A 179 -52.14 -27.22 31.37
C PRO A 179 -53.37 -27.89 31.99
N THR A 180 -53.34 -28.08 33.31
CA THR A 180 -54.48 -28.54 34.11
C THR A 180 -54.86 -27.46 35.13
N PRO A 181 -56.03 -27.56 35.83
CA PRO A 181 -56.37 -26.59 36.85
C PRO A 181 -55.40 -26.56 38.06
N GLU A 182 -54.59 -27.61 38.24
CA GLU A 182 -53.60 -27.71 39.32
C GLU A 182 -52.14 -27.58 38.89
N ALA A 183 -51.84 -27.52 37.56
CA ALA A 183 -50.48 -27.45 37.08
C ALA A 183 -50.38 -26.75 35.72
N ASP A 184 -49.31 -25.95 35.55
CA ASP A 184 -48.98 -25.29 34.29
C ASP A 184 -48.62 -26.30 33.20
N GLY A 185 -48.98 -25.95 31.95
CA GLY A 185 -48.54 -26.67 30.75
C GLY A 185 -47.06 -26.45 30.47
N GLU A 186 -46.49 -27.24 29.55
CA GLU A 186 -45.10 -27.11 29.10
C GLU A 186 -45.07 -27.07 27.59
N LYS A 187 -44.25 -26.18 27.06
CA LYS A 187 -44.04 -25.96 25.62
C LYS A 187 -42.56 -25.96 25.31
N THR A 188 -42.13 -26.77 24.37
CA THR A 188 -40.75 -26.82 23.88
C THR A 188 -40.65 -26.12 22.54
N TYR A 189 -39.60 -25.32 22.39
CA TYR A 189 -39.29 -24.57 21.16
C TYR A 189 -38.05 -25.16 20.47
#